data_2bb184f4a63504324ac012046cd9b247
#
_entry.id   2bb184f4a63504324ac012046cd9b247
#
_cell.length_a   1.000
_cell.length_b   1.000
_cell.length_c   1.000
_cell.angle_alpha   90.00
_cell.angle_beta   90.00
_cell.angle_gamma   90.00
#
_symmetry.space_group_name_H-M   'P 1'
#
loop_
_entity.id
_entity.type
_entity.pdbx_description
1 polymer ?
#
loop_
_entity_poly.entity_id
_entity_poly.type
_entity_poly.pdbx_seq_one_letter_code
_entity_poly.pdbx_strand_id
1 'polypeptide(L)'
;MNRKPAFPDIRGNDSLRRLLCDDIRTGRLSHAYILEGPRGSGKHMLALRIAAALACEKRETDGVPLPCMDCPACRKILSGNSPDVIWVNRGDKATFGVESIRGLHTDIHIAPNELDTKVYILEDAHLLTVQAQNAFLLTLEEPPPYVLFLLLAENALALLETIRSRAPVRRMELLSPEDITAVLTARYPEAGSLRKSAPGDFSEIIAAAGGCAGQAIDLLDPGKRAPVLADRETVRRFVSLAAGGKSADVLALLGSLGQKRDELTVRLNLCLLALRDLLLLKKTEAAPLCFFADREEALRLSGSFPARTLLRLCDAVDAAVDRLRANGNVRLILTTLGVQSGLLPV
;
A
#
# COMPACT_ATOMS: atom_id res chain seq x y z
N MET A 1 10.86 -32.56 -2.33
CA MET A 1 11.93 -31.59 -2.66
C MET A 1 11.79 -30.41 -1.76
N ASN A 2 12.75 -30.19 -0.86
CA ASN A 2 12.68 -29.08 0.12
C ASN A 2 13.17 -27.80 -0.55
N ARG A 3 12.25 -27.11 -1.30
CA ARG A 3 12.59 -25.83 -1.94
C ARG A 3 12.71 -24.76 -0.87
N LYS A 4 13.90 -24.17 -0.71
CA LYS A 4 14.08 -23.01 0.17
C LYS A 4 13.20 -21.83 -0.29
N PRO A 5 12.75 -20.98 0.64
CA PRO A 5 11.77 -19.93 0.34
C PRO A 5 12.29 -18.98 -0.74
N ALA A 6 11.44 -18.67 -1.71
CA ALA A 6 11.65 -17.60 -2.66
C ALA A 6 11.64 -16.26 -1.92
N PHE A 7 12.54 -15.36 -2.25
CA PHE A 7 12.64 -14.03 -1.65
C PHE A 7 12.63 -14.10 -0.11
N PRO A 8 13.70 -14.60 0.52
CA PRO A 8 13.70 -15.08 1.92
C PRO A 8 13.43 -13.98 2.95
N ASP A 9 13.67 -12.74 2.62
CA ASP A 9 13.48 -11.57 3.49
C ASP A 9 12.13 -10.83 3.27
N ILE A 10 11.31 -11.31 2.33
CA ILE A 10 9.95 -10.83 2.13
C ILE A 10 8.99 -11.73 2.92
N ARG A 11 8.15 -11.11 3.74
CA ARG A 11 7.07 -11.78 4.46
C ARG A 11 5.76 -11.70 3.68
N GLY A 12 4.91 -12.70 3.87
CA GLY A 12 3.65 -12.83 3.14
C GLY A 12 3.85 -12.97 1.63
N ASN A 13 2.81 -12.76 0.87
CA ASN A 13 2.82 -12.81 -0.60
C ASN A 13 3.37 -14.13 -1.17
N ASP A 14 3.12 -15.26 -0.49
CA ASP A 14 3.76 -16.54 -0.79
C ASP A 14 3.46 -17.06 -2.19
N SER A 15 2.24 -16.85 -2.68
CA SER A 15 1.83 -17.23 -4.04
C SER A 15 2.58 -16.43 -5.09
N LEU A 16 2.66 -15.11 -4.90
CA LEU A 16 3.39 -14.19 -5.79
C LEU A 16 4.88 -14.49 -5.80
N ARG A 17 5.47 -14.69 -4.62
CA ARG A 17 6.91 -15.00 -4.47
C ARG A 17 7.28 -16.29 -5.18
N ARG A 18 6.48 -17.35 -5.02
CA ARG A 18 6.68 -18.63 -5.71
C ARG A 18 6.58 -18.48 -7.22
N LEU A 19 5.52 -17.81 -7.72
CA LEU A 19 5.33 -17.57 -9.13
C LEU A 19 6.53 -16.86 -9.76
N LEU A 20 6.95 -15.73 -9.19
CA LEU A 20 8.10 -14.96 -9.70
C LEU A 20 9.40 -15.76 -9.65
N CYS A 21 9.62 -16.54 -8.60
CA CYS A 21 10.80 -17.39 -8.49
C CYS A 21 10.83 -18.49 -9.58
N ASP A 22 9.69 -19.11 -9.85
CA ASP A 22 9.57 -20.13 -10.88
C ASP A 22 9.73 -19.52 -12.28
N ASP A 23 9.15 -18.34 -12.55
CA ASP A 23 9.32 -17.60 -13.82
C ASP A 23 10.79 -17.22 -14.05
N ILE A 24 11.50 -16.74 -13.01
CA ILE A 24 12.93 -16.41 -13.09
C ILE A 24 13.77 -17.64 -13.39
N ARG A 25 13.53 -18.76 -12.68
CA ARG A 25 14.32 -20.00 -12.86
C ARG A 25 14.09 -20.66 -14.21
N THR A 26 12.89 -20.52 -14.76
CA THR A 26 12.52 -21.14 -16.05
C THR A 26 12.73 -20.21 -17.24
N GLY A 27 13.21 -18.99 -17.02
CA GLY A 27 13.40 -17.98 -18.08
C GLY A 27 12.10 -17.51 -18.74
N ARG A 28 10.94 -17.65 -18.05
CA ARG A 28 9.61 -17.28 -18.58
C ARG A 28 9.09 -15.95 -18.07
N LEU A 29 9.99 -15.08 -17.62
CA LEU A 29 9.61 -13.73 -17.22
C LEU A 29 9.06 -12.95 -18.42
N SER A 30 7.98 -12.19 -18.16
CA SER A 30 7.57 -11.14 -19.09
C SER A 30 8.59 -10.01 -19.08
N HIS A 31 8.72 -9.29 -20.18
CA HIS A 31 9.58 -8.10 -20.28
C HIS A 31 9.09 -6.92 -19.42
N ALA A 32 7.87 -6.98 -18.90
CA ALA A 32 7.31 -5.95 -18.00
C ALA A 32 6.36 -6.57 -16.99
N TYR A 33 6.28 -5.98 -15.80
CA TYR A 33 5.28 -6.25 -14.76
C TYR A 33 4.79 -4.97 -14.11
N ILE A 34 3.50 -4.94 -13.74
CA ILE A 34 2.94 -3.94 -12.84
C ILE A 34 2.85 -4.56 -11.44
N LEU A 35 3.62 -4.03 -10.49
CA LEU A 35 3.52 -4.39 -9.08
C LEU A 35 2.52 -3.45 -8.41
N GLU A 36 1.31 -3.95 -8.14
CA GLU A 36 0.20 -3.18 -7.58
C GLU A 36 0.11 -3.40 -6.06
N GLY A 37 -0.11 -2.33 -5.32
CA GLY A 37 -0.39 -2.38 -3.89
C GLY A 37 -0.27 -1.00 -3.24
N PRO A 38 -0.83 -0.80 -2.05
CA PRO A 38 -0.78 0.47 -1.36
C PRO A 38 0.64 0.88 -1.00
N ARG A 39 0.82 2.17 -0.67
CA ARG A 39 2.11 2.68 -0.18
C ARG A 39 2.54 1.90 1.06
N GLY A 40 3.81 1.53 1.10
CA GLY A 40 4.35 0.74 2.22
C GLY A 40 4.09 -0.77 2.16
N SER A 41 3.44 -1.31 1.11
CA SER A 41 3.20 -2.74 0.94
C SER A 41 4.46 -3.56 0.60
N GLY A 42 5.60 -2.92 0.32
CA GLY A 42 6.86 -3.60 -0.01
C GLY A 42 7.18 -3.74 -1.49
N LYS A 43 6.43 -3.05 -2.39
CA LYS A 43 6.68 -3.08 -3.85
C LYS A 43 8.13 -2.77 -4.24
N HIS A 44 8.72 -1.71 -3.65
CA HIS A 44 10.11 -1.32 -3.89
C HIS A 44 11.08 -2.43 -3.50
N MET A 45 10.86 -3.03 -2.34
CA MET A 45 11.68 -4.14 -1.87
C MET A 45 11.55 -5.35 -2.80
N LEU A 46 10.33 -5.70 -3.22
CA LEU A 46 10.10 -6.81 -4.16
C LEU A 46 10.78 -6.54 -5.52
N ALA A 47 10.64 -5.33 -6.07
CA ALA A 47 11.29 -4.96 -7.33
C ALA A 47 12.82 -5.12 -7.26
N LEU A 48 13.45 -4.63 -6.20
CA LEU A 48 14.87 -4.78 -6.00
C LEU A 48 15.29 -6.26 -5.82
N ARG A 49 14.44 -7.08 -5.17
CA ARG A 49 14.69 -8.52 -5.02
C ARG A 49 14.52 -9.29 -6.33
N ILE A 50 13.60 -8.88 -7.21
CA ILE A 50 13.49 -9.43 -8.57
C ILE A 50 14.77 -9.14 -9.35
N ALA A 51 15.26 -7.90 -9.34
CA ALA A 51 16.52 -7.55 -9.99
C ALA A 51 17.70 -8.38 -9.44
N ALA A 52 17.82 -8.52 -8.11
CA ALA A 52 18.85 -9.33 -7.49
C ALA A 52 18.72 -10.84 -7.81
N ALA A 53 17.50 -11.34 -7.99
CA ALA A 53 17.27 -12.73 -8.35
C ALA A 53 17.70 -13.03 -9.79
N LEU A 54 17.47 -12.09 -10.72
CA LEU A 54 17.90 -12.20 -12.12
C LEU A 54 19.42 -12.25 -12.25
N ALA A 55 20.12 -11.43 -11.49
CA ALA A 55 21.58 -11.35 -11.49
C ALA A 55 22.26 -12.37 -10.56
N CYS A 56 21.49 -13.20 -9.83
CA CYS A 56 22.03 -14.08 -8.83
C CYS A 56 22.91 -15.20 -9.43
N GLU A 57 24.18 -15.23 -9.10
CA GLU A 57 25.13 -16.25 -9.56
C GLU A 57 24.75 -17.67 -9.13
N LYS A 58 23.97 -17.79 -8.04
CA LYS A 58 23.48 -19.07 -7.50
C LYS A 58 22.03 -19.38 -7.93
N ARG A 59 21.54 -18.75 -9.00
CA ARG A 59 20.14 -18.87 -9.46
C ARG A 59 19.70 -20.30 -9.71
N GLU A 60 20.59 -21.10 -10.28
CA GLU A 60 20.32 -22.52 -10.65
C GLU A 60 20.72 -23.50 -9.55
N THR A 61 21.32 -23.05 -8.46
CA THR A 61 21.82 -23.93 -7.39
C THR A 61 20.65 -24.43 -6.54
N ASP A 62 20.49 -25.75 -6.51
CA ASP A 62 19.49 -26.39 -5.67
C ASP A 62 19.70 -26.12 -4.18
N GLY A 63 18.60 -25.91 -3.46
CA GLY A 63 18.63 -25.67 -2.02
C GLY A 63 19.11 -24.26 -1.61
N VAL A 64 19.46 -23.39 -2.53
CA VAL A 64 19.80 -21.98 -2.27
C VAL A 64 18.55 -21.12 -2.44
N PRO A 65 18.27 -20.16 -1.54
CA PRO A 65 17.16 -19.20 -1.73
C PRO A 65 17.44 -18.30 -2.93
N LEU A 66 16.40 -17.83 -3.60
CA LEU A 66 16.52 -16.90 -4.71
C LEU A 66 15.82 -15.56 -4.37
N PRO A 67 16.54 -14.42 -4.39
CA PRO A 67 18.01 -14.29 -4.52
C PRO A 67 18.76 -14.88 -3.33
N CYS A 68 20.03 -15.27 -3.52
CA CYS A 68 20.84 -15.82 -2.43
C CYS A 68 21.25 -14.77 -1.38
N MET A 69 21.14 -13.50 -1.68
CA MET A 69 21.44 -12.33 -0.83
C MET A 69 22.94 -12.13 -0.51
N ASP A 70 23.81 -13.05 -0.93
CA ASP A 70 25.21 -13.10 -0.48
C ASP A 70 26.24 -13.01 -1.60
N CYS A 71 25.95 -13.44 -2.84
CA CYS A 71 26.89 -13.30 -3.95
C CYS A 71 27.19 -11.84 -4.31
N PRO A 72 28.32 -11.53 -4.97
CA PRO A 72 28.71 -10.17 -5.33
C PRO A 72 27.60 -9.41 -6.07
N ALA A 73 26.96 -10.04 -7.07
CA ALA A 73 25.89 -9.42 -7.83
C ALA A 73 24.68 -9.07 -6.94
N CYS A 74 24.21 -10.00 -6.08
CA CYS A 74 23.14 -9.71 -5.13
C CYS A 74 23.50 -8.54 -4.21
N ARG A 75 24.68 -8.56 -3.58
CA ARG A 75 25.12 -7.48 -2.67
C ARG A 75 25.18 -6.14 -3.36
N LYS A 76 25.70 -6.07 -4.59
CA LYS A 76 25.81 -4.85 -5.36
C LYS A 76 24.45 -4.23 -5.67
N ILE A 77 23.49 -5.05 -6.12
CA ILE A 77 22.12 -4.61 -6.41
C ILE A 77 21.42 -4.15 -5.13
N LEU A 78 21.52 -4.95 -4.06
CA LEU A 78 20.85 -4.65 -2.79
C LEU A 78 21.39 -3.39 -2.09
N SER A 79 22.64 -3.01 -2.36
CA SER A 79 23.23 -1.76 -1.89
C SER A 79 22.92 -0.55 -2.79
N GLY A 80 22.18 -0.74 -3.90
CA GLY A 80 21.83 0.33 -4.84
C GLY A 80 22.96 0.76 -5.77
N ASN A 81 24.03 -0.02 -5.86
CA ASN A 81 25.25 0.36 -6.61
C ASN A 81 25.34 -0.27 -8.01
N SER A 82 24.29 -0.97 -8.48
CA SER A 82 24.31 -1.56 -9.82
C SER A 82 23.92 -0.53 -10.89
N PRO A 83 24.75 -0.32 -11.93
CA PRO A 83 24.43 0.59 -13.02
C PRO A 83 23.29 0.09 -13.91
N ASP A 84 22.99 -1.21 -13.87
CA ASP A 84 21.98 -1.85 -14.69
C ASP A 84 20.61 -1.95 -13.99
N VAL A 85 20.47 -1.42 -12.76
CA VAL A 85 19.20 -1.28 -12.05
C VAL A 85 18.88 0.21 -11.92
N ILE A 86 17.98 0.68 -12.78
CA ILE A 86 17.71 2.10 -12.97
C ILE A 86 16.37 2.45 -12.37
N TRP A 87 16.39 3.36 -11.40
CA TRP A 87 15.17 3.92 -10.81
C TRP A 87 14.72 5.13 -11.62
N VAL A 88 13.50 5.07 -12.10
CA VAL A 88 12.87 6.15 -12.84
C VAL A 88 11.73 6.70 -11.98
N ASN A 89 11.87 7.94 -11.56
CA ASN A 89 10.92 8.62 -10.68
C ASN A 89 10.52 9.99 -11.25
N ARG A 90 9.49 10.58 -10.65
CA ARG A 90 8.96 11.89 -11.05
C ARG A 90 9.74 13.09 -10.48
N GLY A 91 10.75 12.85 -9.62
CA GLY A 91 11.37 13.88 -8.81
C GLY A 91 10.36 14.58 -7.91
N ASP A 92 10.49 15.90 -7.75
CA ASP A 92 9.58 16.71 -6.93
C ASP A 92 8.26 17.11 -7.63
N LYS A 93 8.02 16.60 -8.85
CA LYS A 93 6.82 16.94 -9.63
C LYS A 93 5.61 16.16 -9.12
N ALA A 94 4.42 16.78 -9.20
CA ALA A 94 3.16 16.13 -8.83
C ALA A 94 2.78 14.97 -9.77
N THR A 95 3.18 15.04 -11.04
CA THR A 95 2.89 14.04 -12.07
C THR A 95 4.17 13.53 -12.72
N PHE A 96 4.10 12.33 -13.28
CA PHE A 96 5.19 11.70 -14.00
C PHE A 96 5.09 12.06 -15.50
N GLY A 97 5.90 13.03 -15.92
CA GLY A 97 5.82 13.61 -17.26
C GLY A 97 6.49 12.79 -18.37
N VAL A 98 6.23 13.18 -19.61
CA VAL A 98 6.73 12.49 -20.82
C VAL A 98 8.27 12.55 -20.95
N GLU A 99 8.91 13.58 -20.40
CA GLU A 99 10.38 13.75 -20.52
C GLU A 99 11.15 12.59 -19.87
N SER A 100 10.71 12.12 -18.71
CA SER A 100 11.33 10.98 -18.03
C SER A 100 11.24 9.70 -18.88
N ILE A 101 10.12 9.52 -19.61
CA ILE A 101 9.92 8.37 -20.51
C ILE A 101 10.76 8.50 -21.78
N ARG A 102 10.94 9.70 -22.33
CA ARG A 102 11.82 9.93 -23.48
C ARG A 102 13.27 9.63 -23.16
N GLY A 103 13.74 10.03 -21.96
CA GLY A 103 15.08 9.69 -21.50
C GLY A 103 15.27 8.18 -21.39
N LEU A 104 14.28 7.47 -20.83
CA LEU A 104 14.27 6.01 -20.74
C LEU A 104 14.33 5.37 -22.14
N HIS A 105 13.53 5.84 -23.10
CA HIS A 105 13.50 5.32 -24.48
C HIS A 105 14.87 5.41 -25.16
N THR A 106 15.64 6.44 -24.90
CA THR A 106 17.00 6.57 -25.42
C THR A 106 17.97 5.59 -24.74
N ASP A 107 17.86 5.41 -23.43
CA ASP A 107 18.77 4.59 -22.62
C ASP A 107 18.57 3.07 -22.81
N ILE A 108 17.38 2.60 -23.17
CA ILE A 108 17.09 1.16 -23.31
C ILE A 108 17.93 0.49 -24.43
N HIS A 109 18.36 1.24 -25.44
CA HIS A 109 19.17 0.71 -26.53
C HIS A 109 20.65 0.55 -26.17
N ILE A 110 21.06 1.03 -25.01
CA ILE A 110 22.40 0.80 -24.47
C ILE A 110 22.37 -0.52 -23.71
N ALA A 111 23.19 -1.46 -24.13
CA ALA A 111 23.32 -2.77 -23.49
C ALA A 111 23.69 -2.64 -22.00
N PRO A 112 23.31 -3.59 -21.13
CA PRO A 112 23.73 -3.60 -19.75
C PRO A 112 25.27 -3.66 -19.61
N ASN A 113 25.79 -3.07 -18.53
CA ASN A 113 27.24 -2.97 -18.33
C ASN A 113 27.83 -4.22 -17.66
N GLU A 114 27.13 -4.79 -16.70
CA GLU A 114 27.66 -5.83 -15.81
C GLU A 114 26.71 -7.04 -15.69
N LEU A 115 25.43 -6.85 -15.96
CA LEU A 115 24.40 -7.87 -15.84
C LEU A 115 23.93 -8.34 -17.23
N ASP A 116 23.28 -9.50 -17.28
CA ASP A 116 22.59 -9.98 -18.50
C ASP A 116 21.29 -9.21 -18.76
N THR A 117 20.75 -8.55 -17.74
CA THR A 117 19.43 -7.87 -17.79
C THR A 117 19.54 -6.46 -17.22
N LYS A 118 19.04 -5.48 -17.95
CA LYS A 118 18.89 -4.10 -17.51
C LYS A 118 17.47 -3.91 -16.96
N VAL A 119 17.35 -3.55 -15.69
CA VAL A 119 16.07 -3.46 -14.98
C VAL A 119 15.71 -2.00 -14.75
N TYR A 120 14.57 -1.59 -15.29
CA TYR A 120 13.99 -0.26 -15.05
C TYR A 120 12.86 -0.38 -14.04
N ILE A 121 12.97 0.34 -12.93
CA ILE A 121 11.96 0.40 -11.88
C ILE A 121 11.30 1.77 -11.94
N LEU A 122 10.05 1.83 -12.43
CA LEU A 122 9.27 3.06 -12.52
C LEU A 122 8.47 3.24 -11.24
N GLU A 123 8.88 4.18 -10.40
CA GLU A 123 8.17 4.52 -9.16
C GLU A 123 6.89 5.31 -9.47
N ASP A 124 5.85 5.10 -8.67
CA ASP A 124 4.57 5.82 -8.80
C ASP A 124 4.01 5.82 -10.24
N ALA A 125 4.12 4.71 -10.96
CA ALA A 125 3.68 4.60 -12.36
C ALA A 125 2.21 4.99 -12.56
N HIS A 126 1.36 4.89 -11.54
CA HIS A 126 -0.03 5.33 -11.56
C HIS A 126 -0.20 6.86 -11.70
N LEU A 127 0.88 7.64 -11.51
CA LEU A 127 0.92 9.08 -11.70
C LEU A 127 1.45 9.51 -13.08
N LEU A 128 1.74 8.55 -13.96
CA LEU A 128 2.09 8.84 -15.36
C LEU A 128 0.94 9.58 -16.06
N THR A 129 1.27 10.73 -16.66
CA THR A 129 0.30 11.42 -17.52
C THR A 129 -0.09 10.54 -18.71
N VAL A 130 -1.27 10.74 -19.30
CA VAL A 130 -1.72 9.99 -20.49
C VAL A 130 -0.71 10.10 -21.62
N GLN A 131 -0.09 11.26 -21.80
CA GLN A 131 0.95 11.48 -22.80
C GLN A 131 2.21 10.65 -22.53
N ALA A 132 2.64 10.57 -21.25
CA ALA A 132 3.77 9.74 -20.83
C ALA A 132 3.46 8.26 -21.02
N GLN A 133 2.24 7.83 -20.68
CA GLN A 133 1.80 6.45 -20.89
C GLN A 133 1.81 6.07 -22.38
N ASN A 134 1.29 6.93 -23.27
CA ASN A 134 1.33 6.69 -24.71
C ASN A 134 2.77 6.64 -25.26
N ALA A 135 3.66 7.50 -24.78
CA ALA A 135 5.07 7.45 -25.16
C ALA A 135 5.75 6.15 -24.67
N PHE A 136 5.35 5.63 -23.52
CA PHE A 136 5.88 4.39 -22.97
C PHE A 136 5.42 3.13 -23.74
N LEU A 137 4.26 3.17 -24.40
CA LEU A 137 3.77 2.05 -25.21
C LEU A 137 4.76 1.65 -26.30
N LEU A 138 5.39 2.60 -26.97
CA LEU A 138 6.42 2.34 -27.97
C LEU A 138 7.56 1.49 -27.42
N THR A 139 7.95 1.76 -26.18
CA THR A 139 9.01 1.02 -25.48
C THR A 139 8.56 -0.39 -25.03
N LEU A 140 7.26 -0.55 -24.73
CA LEU A 140 6.69 -1.85 -24.31
C LEU A 140 6.37 -2.78 -25.49
N GLU A 141 6.22 -2.26 -26.71
CA GLU A 141 5.88 -3.07 -27.87
C GLU A 141 7.07 -3.87 -28.39
N GLU A 142 8.24 -3.26 -28.46
CA GLU A 142 9.46 -3.90 -28.96
C GLU A 142 10.65 -3.63 -28.02
N PRO A 143 10.62 -4.13 -26.77
CA PRO A 143 11.73 -3.94 -25.87
C PRO A 143 12.94 -4.78 -26.26
N PRO A 144 14.17 -4.29 -26.08
CA PRO A 144 15.35 -5.14 -26.24
C PRO A 144 15.27 -6.38 -25.32
N PRO A 145 15.79 -7.53 -25.76
CA PRO A 145 15.62 -8.81 -25.03
C PRO A 145 16.28 -8.84 -23.65
N TYR A 146 17.18 -7.90 -23.39
CA TYR A 146 17.86 -7.74 -22.10
C TYR A 146 17.19 -6.73 -21.18
N VAL A 147 15.98 -6.24 -21.49
CA VAL A 147 15.29 -5.20 -20.67
C VAL A 147 14.14 -5.80 -19.90
N LEU A 148 14.03 -5.43 -18.64
CA LEU A 148 12.86 -5.71 -17.78
C LEU A 148 12.32 -4.40 -17.20
N PHE A 149 11.01 -4.18 -17.32
CA PHE A 149 10.30 -3.07 -16.69
C PHE A 149 9.50 -3.53 -15.46
N LEU A 150 9.70 -2.85 -14.34
CA LEU A 150 8.91 -3.03 -13.12
C LEU A 150 8.18 -1.73 -12.80
N LEU A 151 6.87 -1.69 -13.07
CA LEU A 151 6.03 -0.51 -12.82
C LEU A 151 5.41 -0.64 -11.43
N LEU A 152 5.78 0.25 -10.51
CA LEU A 152 5.22 0.27 -9.16
C LEU A 152 4.00 1.18 -9.14
N ALA A 153 2.83 0.63 -8.86
CA ALA A 153 1.58 1.38 -8.85
C ALA A 153 0.78 1.14 -7.56
N GLU A 154 0.09 2.16 -7.07
CA GLU A 154 -0.89 1.97 -6.00
C GLU A 154 -2.20 1.41 -6.56
N ASN A 155 -2.56 1.82 -7.78
CA ASN A 155 -3.73 1.37 -8.50
C ASN A 155 -3.38 1.16 -9.97
N ALA A 156 -3.42 -0.07 -10.44
CA ALA A 156 -3.14 -0.42 -11.83
C ALA A 156 -4.20 0.12 -12.81
N LEU A 157 -5.43 0.40 -12.34
CA LEU A 157 -6.49 0.95 -13.20
C LEU A 157 -6.21 2.40 -13.63
N ALA A 158 -5.30 3.10 -12.97
CA ALA A 158 -4.82 4.41 -13.42
C ALA A 158 -3.94 4.33 -14.69
N LEU A 159 -3.45 3.13 -15.02
CA LEU A 159 -2.70 2.88 -16.24
C LEU A 159 -3.63 2.47 -17.38
N LEU A 160 -3.29 2.90 -18.61
CA LEU A 160 -4.03 2.56 -19.80
C LEU A 160 -4.15 1.03 -19.97
N GLU A 161 -5.26 0.58 -20.52
CA GLU A 161 -5.49 -0.83 -20.77
C GLU A 161 -4.42 -1.44 -21.69
N THR A 162 -3.94 -0.65 -22.63
CA THR A 162 -2.85 -1.01 -23.56
C THR A 162 -1.52 -1.30 -22.86
N ILE A 163 -1.22 -0.63 -21.73
CA ILE A 163 -0.06 -0.96 -20.88
C ILE A 163 -0.35 -2.24 -20.09
N ARG A 164 -1.54 -2.34 -19.48
CA ARG A 164 -1.91 -3.50 -18.66
C ARG A 164 -1.99 -4.81 -19.43
N SER A 165 -2.28 -4.75 -20.73
CA SER A 165 -2.28 -5.93 -21.60
C SER A 165 -0.86 -6.44 -21.92
N ARG A 166 0.17 -5.57 -21.83
CA ARG A 166 1.59 -5.92 -22.11
C ARG A 166 2.40 -6.15 -20.83
N ALA A 167 1.96 -5.59 -19.72
CA ALA A 167 2.62 -5.72 -18.40
C ALA A 167 1.65 -6.40 -17.42
N PRO A 168 1.76 -7.72 -17.18
CA PRO A 168 0.90 -8.44 -16.24
C PRO A 168 0.91 -7.81 -14.85
N VAL A 169 -0.30 -7.59 -14.30
CA VAL A 169 -0.47 -7.04 -12.95
C VAL A 169 -0.18 -8.13 -11.91
N ARG A 170 0.68 -7.80 -10.96
CA ARG A 170 1.01 -8.62 -9.79
C ARG A 170 0.64 -7.84 -8.53
N ARG A 171 -0.38 -8.29 -7.83
CA ARG A 171 -0.89 -7.62 -6.65
C ARG A 171 -0.15 -8.05 -5.40
N MET A 172 0.25 -7.06 -4.60
CA MET A 172 0.79 -7.29 -3.26
C MET A 172 -0.37 -7.52 -2.29
N GLU A 173 -0.32 -8.64 -1.56
CA GLU A 173 -1.25 -8.91 -0.47
C GLU A 173 -0.86 -8.09 0.77
N LEU A 174 -1.87 -7.64 1.51
CA LEU A 174 -1.67 -7.01 2.81
C LEU A 174 -1.18 -8.05 3.81
N LEU A 175 -0.24 -7.66 4.65
CA LEU A 175 0.31 -8.53 5.68
C LEU A 175 -0.66 -8.71 6.85
N SER A 176 -0.62 -9.86 7.48
CA SER A 176 -1.30 -10.07 8.75
C SER A 176 -0.65 -9.25 9.88
N PRO A 177 -1.39 -8.94 10.95
CA PRO A 177 -0.82 -8.29 12.15
C PRO A 177 0.41 -9.04 12.71
N GLU A 178 0.38 -10.36 12.66
CA GLU A 178 1.48 -11.23 13.09
C GLU A 178 2.71 -11.07 12.21
N ASP A 179 2.53 -11.02 10.88
CA ASP A 179 3.63 -10.81 9.94
C ASP A 179 4.25 -9.42 10.08
N ILE A 180 3.43 -8.37 10.24
CA ILE A 180 3.94 -7.01 10.51
C ILE A 180 4.73 -6.99 11.81
N THR A 181 4.18 -7.59 12.88
CA THR A 181 4.87 -7.71 14.18
C THR A 181 6.22 -8.42 14.02
N ALA A 182 6.25 -9.52 13.26
CA ALA A 182 7.48 -10.27 13.00
C ALA A 182 8.51 -9.43 12.22
N VAL A 183 8.07 -8.68 11.19
CA VAL A 183 8.94 -7.78 10.41
C VAL A 183 9.53 -6.69 11.31
N LEU A 184 8.70 -6.02 12.12
CA LEU A 184 9.14 -4.94 12.98
C LEU A 184 10.13 -5.43 14.04
N THR A 185 9.77 -6.48 14.77
CA THR A 185 10.60 -6.97 15.88
C THR A 185 11.92 -7.61 15.42
N ALA A 186 11.97 -8.16 14.20
CA ALA A 186 13.18 -8.75 13.65
C ALA A 186 14.21 -7.72 13.15
N ARG A 187 13.75 -6.53 12.70
CA ARG A 187 14.60 -5.52 12.03
C ARG A 187 14.81 -4.25 12.84
N TYR A 188 13.91 -3.93 13.77
CA TYR A 188 13.88 -2.67 14.50
C TYR A 188 13.87 -2.94 16.02
N PRO A 189 15.02 -2.80 16.73
CA PRO A 189 15.09 -3.02 18.17
C PRO A 189 14.12 -2.16 18.98
N GLU A 190 13.87 -0.92 18.52
CA GLU A 190 12.91 -0.01 19.09
C GLU A 190 11.47 -0.57 19.09
N ALA A 191 11.09 -1.33 18.07
CA ALA A 191 9.78 -1.98 18.03
C ALA A 191 9.65 -3.05 19.12
N GLY A 192 10.72 -3.82 19.36
CA GLY A 192 10.77 -4.79 20.47
C GLY A 192 10.66 -4.13 21.83
N SER A 193 11.31 -2.99 22.01
CA SER A 193 11.23 -2.18 23.23
C SER A 193 9.82 -1.60 23.43
N LEU A 194 9.25 -1.00 22.40
CA LEU A 194 7.90 -0.42 22.42
C LEU A 194 6.84 -1.47 22.74
N ARG A 195 6.93 -2.66 22.14
CA ARG A 195 6.02 -3.78 22.42
C ARG A 195 5.98 -4.18 23.89
N LYS A 196 7.11 -4.05 24.60
CA LYS A 196 7.21 -4.37 26.04
C LYS A 196 6.76 -3.23 26.93
N SER A 197 7.15 -1.99 26.62
CA SER A 197 6.90 -0.82 27.47
C SER A 197 5.49 -0.22 27.28
N ALA A 198 4.96 -0.27 26.06
CA ALA A 198 3.64 0.29 25.70
C ALA A 198 2.93 -0.63 24.70
N PRO A 199 2.42 -1.79 25.13
CA PRO A 199 1.79 -2.79 24.23
C PRO A 199 0.55 -2.25 23.54
N GLY A 200 -0.21 -1.33 24.16
CA GLY A 200 -1.36 -0.66 23.56
C GLY A 200 -0.95 0.20 22.36
N ASP A 201 0.07 1.04 22.50
CA ASP A 201 0.60 1.87 21.40
C ASP A 201 1.12 0.99 20.25
N PHE A 202 1.79 -0.11 20.59
CA PHE A 202 2.28 -1.04 19.59
C PHE A 202 1.13 -1.69 18.80
N SER A 203 0.06 -2.10 19.48
CA SER A 203 -1.14 -2.64 18.83
C SER A 203 -1.83 -1.61 17.91
N GLU A 204 -1.88 -0.34 18.35
CA GLU A 204 -2.41 0.75 17.52
C GLU A 204 -1.56 1.02 16.27
N ILE A 205 -0.22 0.92 16.36
CA ILE A 205 0.67 1.00 15.19
C ILE A 205 0.35 -0.10 14.20
N ILE A 206 0.20 -1.35 14.66
CA ILE A 206 -0.11 -2.50 13.80
C ILE A 206 -1.45 -2.28 13.09
N ALA A 207 -2.48 -1.86 13.82
CA ALA A 207 -3.79 -1.56 13.26
C ALA A 207 -3.75 -0.37 12.28
N ALA A 208 -3.03 0.70 12.63
CA ALA A 208 -2.88 1.88 11.79
C ALA A 208 -2.11 1.61 10.50
N ALA A 209 -1.20 0.63 10.51
CA ALA A 209 -0.44 0.22 9.33
C ALA A 209 -1.30 -0.45 8.24
N GLY A 210 -2.50 -0.92 8.57
CA GLY A 210 -3.45 -1.49 7.60
C GLY A 210 -2.88 -2.61 6.73
N GLY A 211 -2.01 -3.46 7.26
CA GLY A 211 -1.35 -4.53 6.51
C GLY A 211 -0.09 -4.10 5.73
N CYS A 212 0.36 -2.85 5.86
CA CYS A 212 1.51 -2.29 5.15
C CYS A 212 2.73 -2.15 6.08
N ALA A 213 3.73 -3.04 5.95
CA ALA A 213 4.91 -3.01 6.81
C ALA A 213 5.66 -1.66 6.76
N GLY A 214 5.73 -1.01 5.60
CA GLY A 214 6.38 0.30 5.47
C GLY A 214 5.68 1.39 6.27
N GLN A 215 4.34 1.39 6.33
CA GLN A 215 3.58 2.30 7.19
C GLN A 215 3.84 2.01 8.68
N ALA A 216 3.90 0.73 9.06
CA ALA A 216 4.23 0.35 10.43
C ALA A 216 5.63 0.84 10.84
N ILE A 217 6.61 0.75 9.94
CA ILE A 217 7.98 1.26 10.14
C ILE A 217 7.96 2.78 10.32
N ASP A 218 7.24 3.50 9.46
CA ASP A 218 7.11 4.96 9.59
C ASP A 218 6.50 5.38 10.93
N LEU A 219 5.54 4.60 11.46
CA LEU A 219 4.87 4.86 12.74
C LEU A 219 5.72 4.50 13.98
N LEU A 220 6.90 3.88 13.81
CA LEU A 220 7.84 3.76 14.91
C LEU A 220 8.39 5.13 15.33
N ASP A 221 8.50 6.08 14.41
CA ASP A 221 8.83 7.46 14.71
C ASP A 221 7.66 8.14 15.47
N PRO A 222 7.89 8.63 16.72
CA PRO A 222 6.85 9.30 17.51
C PRO A 222 6.25 10.53 16.82
N GLY A 223 7.06 11.28 16.06
CA GLY A 223 6.60 12.48 15.35
C GLY A 223 5.59 12.17 14.24
N LYS A 224 5.79 11.05 13.53
CA LYS A 224 4.86 10.56 12.50
C LYS A 224 3.66 9.85 13.10
N ARG A 225 3.84 9.16 14.22
CA ARG A 225 2.80 8.39 14.92
C ARG A 225 1.73 9.29 15.54
N ALA A 226 2.14 10.34 16.26
CA ALA A 226 1.23 11.17 17.05
C ALA A 226 0.04 11.73 16.23
N PRO A 227 0.21 12.34 15.06
CA PRO A 227 -0.92 12.83 14.27
C PRO A 227 -1.84 11.71 13.79
N VAL A 228 -1.28 10.56 13.40
CA VAL A 228 -2.08 9.41 12.94
C VAL A 228 -2.96 8.84 14.05
N LEU A 229 -2.41 8.70 15.26
CA LEU A 229 -3.18 8.23 16.42
C LEU A 229 -4.24 9.26 16.86
N ALA A 230 -3.95 10.55 16.76
CA ALA A 230 -4.93 11.61 17.05
C ALA A 230 -6.12 11.60 16.08
N ASP A 231 -5.87 11.38 14.80
CA ASP A 231 -6.94 11.23 13.79
C ASP A 231 -7.78 9.97 14.05
N ARG A 232 -7.14 8.83 14.37
CA ARG A 232 -7.86 7.59 14.72
C ARG A 232 -8.70 7.76 15.99
N GLU A 233 -8.18 8.43 17.02
CA GLU A 233 -8.93 8.71 18.23
C GLU A 233 -10.14 9.62 17.96
N THR A 234 -9.98 10.64 17.11
CA THR A 234 -11.08 11.51 16.67
C THR A 234 -12.19 10.69 15.98
N VAL A 235 -11.82 9.78 15.11
CA VAL A 235 -12.77 8.89 14.41
C VAL A 235 -13.41 7.89 15.38
N ARG A 236 -12.65 7.31 16.30
CA ARG A 236 -13.17 6.40 17.33
C ARG A 236 -14.26 7.09 18.17
N ARG A 237 -14.01 8.32 18.59
CA ARG A 237 -15.00 9.15 19.33
C ARG A 237 -16.23 9.43 18.46
N PHE A 238 -16.04 9.75 17.16
CA PHE A 238 -17.16 9.94 16.24
C PHE A 238 -18.04 8.70 16.15
N VAL A 239 -17.47 7.54 15.92
CA VAL A 239 -18.20 6.28 15.80
C VAL A 239 -18.92 5.93 17.11
N SER A 240 -18.26 6.13 18.27
CA SER A 240 -18.83 5.86 19.58
C SER A 240 -20.04 6.76 19.88
N LEU A 241 -19.95 8.05 19.55
CA LEU A 241 -21.08 8.98 19.75
C LEU A 241 -22.22 8.74 18.76
N ALA A 242 -21.92 8.36 17.52
CA ALA A 242 -22.92 7.96 16.54
C ALA A 242 -23.72 6.72 17.01
N ALA A 243 -23.08 5.82 17.78
CA ALA A 243 -23.75 4.68 18.41
C ALA A 243 -24.73 5.10 19.54
N GLY A 244 -24.41 6.18 20.26
CA GLY A 244 -25.21 6.68 21.37
C GLY A 244 -26.49 7.45 20.99
N GLY A 245 -26.67 7.84 19.72
CA GLY A 245 -27.90 8.43 19.17
C GLY A 245 -28.26 9.85 19.67
N LYS A 246 -27.33 10.61 20.27
CA LYS A 246 -27.58 11.98 20.74
C LYS A 246 -27.24 13.01 19.65
N SER A 247 -28.27 13.59 19.01
CA SER A 247 -28.12 14.54 17.89
C SER A 247 -27.29 15.79 18.19
N ALA A 248 -27.34 16.33 19.41
CA ALA A 248 -26.58 17.52 19.79
C ALA A 248 -25.06 17.26 19.82
N ASP A 249 -24.65 16.10 20.31
CA ASP A 249 -23.23 15.69 20.40
C ASP A 249 -22.64 15.43 19.00
N VAL A 250 -23.49 14.99 18.06
CA VAL A 250 -23.08 14.71 16.67
C VAL A 250 -22.74 15.98 15.92
N LEU A 251 -23.48 17.09 16.09
CA LEU A 251 -23.15 18.38 15.46
C LEU A 251 -21.77 18.92 15.92
N ALA A 252 -21.53 18.89 17.21
CA ALA A 252 -20.23 19.28 17.78
C ALA A 252 -19.12 18.39 17.22
N LEU A 253 -19.38 17.11 17.05
CA LEU A 253 -18.44 16.13 16.60
C LEU A 253 -18.15 16.24 15.09
N LEU A 254 -19.17 16.48 14.25
CA LEU A 254 -18.96 16.78 12.83
C LEU A 254 -18.05 18.00 12.65
N GLY A 255 -18.22 19.02 13.54
CA GLY A 255 -17.29 20.16 13.61
C GLY A 255 -15.86 19.78 14.01
N SER A 256 -15.69 18.74 14.85
CA SER A 256 -14.37 18.28 15.30
C SER A 256 -13.63 17.41 14.28
N LEU A 257 -14.32 16.87 13.26
CA LEU A 257 -13.69 16.12 12.17
C LEU A 257 -12.70 16.95 11.35
N GLY A 258 -12.72 18.29 11.48
CA GLY A 258 -11.78 19.20 10.87
C GLY A 258 -12.41 20.11 9.83
N GLN A 259 -11.78 21.25 9.63
CA GLN A 259 -12.22 22.24 8.63
C GLN A 259 -11.30 22.28 7.40
N LYS A 260 -10.11 21.72 7.51
CA LYS A 260 -9.18 21.59 6.37
C LYS A 260 -9.51 20.35 5.57
N ARG A 261 -9.51 20.50 4.25
CA ARG A 261 -9.89 19.46 3.30
C ARG A 261 -9.08 18.18 3.48
N ASP A 262 -7.75 18.31 3.59
CA ASP A 262 -6.86 17.15 3.65
C ASP A 262 -7.07 16.36 4.95
N GLU A 263 -7.17 17.04 6.10
CA GLU A 263 -7.46 16.44 7.40
C GLU A 263 -8.82 15.71 7.39
N LEU A 264 -9.84 16.37 6.84
CA LEU A 264 -11.18 15.79 6.73
C LEU A 264 -11.18 14.55 5.82
N THR A 265 -10.48 14.60 4.69
CA THR A 265 -10.37 13.45 3.78
C THR A 265 -9.74 12.25 4.47
N VAL A 266 -8.66 12.45 5.22
CA VAL A 266 -8.01 11.38 6.01
C VAL A 266 -8.99 10.79 7.03
N ARG A 267 -9.66 11.62 7.81
CA ARG A 267 -10.59 11.17 8.87
C ARG A 267 -11.83 10.46 8.30
N LEU A 268 -12.39 10.93 7.18
CA LEU A 268 -13.52 10.24 6.53
C LEU A 268 -13.10 8.87 5.97
N ASN A 269 -11.92 8.73 5.39
CA ASN A 269 -11.41 7.43 4.97
C ASN A 269 -11.19 6.50 6.17
N LEU A 270 -10.70 7.00 7.31
CA LEU A 270 -10.61 6.23 8.56
C LEU A 270 -12.00 5.84 9.09
N CYS A 271 -13.02 6.72 8.96
CA CYS A 271 -14.41 6.37 9.28
C CYS A 271 -14.90 5.18 8.44
N LEU A 272 -14.63 5.16 7.13
CA LEU A 272 -15.00 4.03 6.26
C LEU A 272 -14.35 2.73 6.73
N LEU A 273 -13.09 2.75 7.14
CA LEU A 273 -12.41 1.58 7.69
C LEU A 273 -13.04 1.12 9.00
N ALA A 274 -13.38 2.04 9.90
CA ALA A 274 -14.04 1.73 11.16
C ALA A 274 -15.42 1.11 10.93
N LEU A 275 -16.24 1.72 10.06
CA LEU A 275 -17.58 1.22 9.74
C LEU A 275 -17.53 -0.13 9.03
N ARG A 276 -16.55 -0.36 8.14
CA ARG A 276 -16.29 -1.65 7.51
C ARG A 276 -16.05 -2.74 8.55
N ASP A 277 -15.17 -2.46 9.52
CA ASP A 277 -14.87 -3.43 10.58
C ASP A 277 -16.12 -3.81 11.36
N LEU A 278 -16.93 -2.81 11.75
CA LEU A 278 -18.19 -3.03 12.46
C LEU A 278 -19.20 -3.84 11.63
N LEU A 279 -19.29 -3.60 10.32
CA LEU A 279 -20.14 -4.37 9.40
C LEU A 279 -19.67 -5.82 9.25
N LEU A 280 -18.36 -6.04 9.14
CA LEU A 280 -17.80 -7.39 9.05
C LEU A 280 -18.08 -8.20 10.32
N LEU A 281 -17.96 -7.57 11.50
CA LEU A 281 -18.27 -8.19 12.79
C LEU A 281 -19.76 -8.57 12.92
N LYS A 282 -20.69 -7.96 12.18
CA LYS A 282 -22.09 -8.41 12.08
C LYS A 282 -22.24 -9.77 11.40
N LYS A 283 -21.29 -10.16 10.55
CA LYS A 283 -21.33 -11.44 9.82
C LYS A 283 -20.51 -12.53 10.52
N THR A 284 -19.34 -12.17 11.04
CA THR A 284 -18.45 -13.11 11.73
C THR A 284 -17.58 -12.37 12.75
N GLU A 285 -17.56 -12.91 13.97
CA GLU A 285 -16.72 -12.37 15.05
C GLU A 285 -15.21 -12.53 14.77
N ALA A 286 -14.83 -13.46 13.90
CA ALA A 286 -13.46 -13.72 13.50
C ALA A 286 -12.95 -12.80 12.35
N ALA A 287 -13.75 -11.81 11.89
CA ALA A 287 -13.35 -10.92 10.80
C ALA A 287 -12.03 -10.21 11.09
N PRO A 288 -11.16 -10.03 10.07
CA PRO A 288 -9.94 -9.23 10.23
C PRO A 288 -10.30 -7.75 10.37
N LEU A 289 -9.75 -7.11 11.39
CA LEU A 289 -9.96 -5.68 11.66
C LEU A 289 -8.79 -4.86 11.10
N CYS A 290 -9.13 -3.69 10.52
CA CYS A 290 -8.16 -2.74 9.95
C CYS A 290 -8.10 -1.44 10.75
N PHE A 291 -9.20 -1.05 11.40
CA PHE A 291 -9.26 0.16 12.20
C PHE A 291 -9.13 -0.14 13.70
N PHE A 292 -9.87 -1.06 14.25
CA PHE A 292 -9.85 -1.32 15.69
C PHE A 292 -8.69 -2.24 16.07
N ALA A 293 -7.84 -1.78 17.00
CA ALA A 293 -6.80 -2.61 17.63
C ALA A 293 -7.39 -3.54 18.69
N ASP A 294 -8.41 -3.05 19.40
CA ASP A 294 -9.16 -3.83 20.41
C ASP A 294 -10.45 -4.43 19.79
N ARG A 295 -10.48 -5.75 19.74
CA ARG A 295 -11.62 -6.52 19.21
C ARG A 295 -12.85 -6.42 20.10
N GLU A 296 -12.69 -6.37 21.42
CA GLU A 296 -13.81 -6.29 22.34
C GLU A 296 -14.51 -4.93 22.23
N GLU A 297 -13.77 -3.85 22.06
CA GLU A 297 -14.31 -2.53 21.74
C GLU A 297 -15.13 -2.57 20.45
N ALA A 298 -14.56 -3.14 19.39
CA ALA A 298 -15.21 -3.23 18.09
C ALA A 298 -16.50 -4.06 18.13
N LEU A 299 -16.51 -5.18 18.86
CA LEU A 299 -17.71 -6.02 19.05
C LEU A 299 -18.81 -5.26 19.80
N ARG A 300 -18.48 -4.56 20.87
CA ARG A 300 -19.45 -3.73 21.62
C ARG A 300 -20.06 -2.66 20.73
N LEU A 301 -19.24 -1.92 19.98
CA LEU A 301 -19.71 -0.89 19.05
C LEU A 301 -20.55 -1.51 17.92
N SER A 302 -20.13 -2.62 17.35
CA SER A 302 -20.92 -3.34 16.35
C SER A 302 -22.28 -3.73 16.93
N GLY A 303 -22.35 -4.22 18.17
CA GLY A 303 -23.61 -4.56 18.86
C GLY A 303 -24.57 -3.38 18.96
N SER A 304 -24.05 -2.16 19.17
CA SER A 304 -24.85 -0.95 19.39
C SER A 304 -25.50 -0.39 18.11
N PHE A 305 -25.04 -0.79 16.91
CA PHE A 305 -25.62 -0.33 15.64
C PHE A 305 -26.51 -1.38 14.98
N PRO A 306 -27.70 -1.03 14.48
CA PRO A 306 -28.36 -1.82 13.45
C PRO A 306 -27.54 -1.86 12.15
N ALA A 307 -27.47 -3.01 11.46
CA ALA A 307 -26.71 -3.14 10.22
C ALA A 307 -27.14 -2.11 9.15
N ARG A 308 -28.43 -1.77 9.06
CA ARG A 308 -28.96 -0.76 8.15
C ARG A 308 -28.39 0.64 8.45
N THR A 309 -28.19 0.98 9.72
CA THR A 309 -27.59 2.26 10.12
C THR A 309 -26.13 2.33 9.72
N LEU A 310 -25.37 1.26 9.92
CA LEU A 310 -23.96 1.19 9.47
C LEU A 310 -23.86 1.35 7.94
N LEU A 311 -24.71 0.72 7.16
CA LEU A 311 -24.71 0.87 5.71
C LEU A 311 -25.01 2.31 5.29
N ARG A 312 -26.04 2.94 5.89
CA ARG A 312 -26.34 4.36 5.63
C ARG A 312 -25.18 5.29 5.98
N LEU A 313 -24.49 5.03 7.08
CA LEU A 313 -23.30 5.78 7.47
C LEU A 313 -22.17 5.58 6.44
N CYS A 314 -21.93 4.37 5.97
CA CYS A 314 -20.94 4.11 4.92
C CYS A 314 -21.28 4.91 3.65
N ASP A 315 -22.50 4.82 3.14
CA ASP A 315 -22.94 5.52 1.94
C ASP A 315 -22.81 7.04 2.09
N ALA A 316 -23.19 7.58 3.27
CA ALA A 316 -23.08 9.01 3.54
C ALA A 316 -21.62 9.51 3.63
N VAL A 317 -20.73 8.71 4.25
CA VAL A 317 -19.30 9.04 4.36
C VAL A 317 -18.63 8.93 2.99
N ASP A 318 -18.93 7.89 2.21
CA ASP A 318 -18.38 7.71 0.86
C ASP A 318 -18.79 8.87 -0.07
N ALA A 319 -20.08 9.24 -0.08
CA ALA A 319 -20.56 10.42 -0.80
C ALA A 319 -19.89 11.73 -0.34
N ALA A 320 -19.54 11.85 0.94
CA ALA A 320 -18.81 13.01 1.45
C ALA A 320 -17.36 13.04 0.92
N VAL A 321 -16.68 11.89 0.86
CA VAL A 321 -15.33 11.77 0.28
C VAL A 321 -15.35 12.16 -1.19
N ASP A 322 -16.30 11.69 -1.98
CA ASP A 322 -16.43 12.05 -3.40
C ASP A 322 -16.67 13.53 -3.63
N ARG A 323 -17.53 14.15 -2.80
CA ARG A 323 -17.75 15.62 -2.85
C ARG A 323 -16.50 16.42 -2.48
N LEU A 324 -15.68 15.94 -1.55
CA LEU A 324 -14.38 16.55 -1.22
C LEU A 324 -13.43 16.47 -2.41
N ARG A 325 -13.35 15.34 -3.10
CA ARG A 325 -12.56 15.15 -4.33
C ARG A 325 -13.01 16.09 -5.45
N ALA A 326 -14.32 16.33 -5.55
CA ALA A 326 -14.92 17.27 -6.49
C ALA A 326 -14.84 18.76 -6.05
N ASN A 327 -13.98 19.07 -5.07
CA ASN A 327 -13.79 20.43 -4.55
C ASN A 327 -15.03 21.08 -3.89
N GLY A 328 -15.97 20.29 -3.36
CA GLY A 328 -17.14 20.78 -2.64
C GLY A 328 -16.81 21.59 -1.37
N ASN A 329 -17.76 22.40 -0.91
CA ASN A 329 -17.62 23.17 0.31
C ASN A 329 -17.65 22.29 1.56
N VAL A 330 -16.59 22.33 2.38
CA VAL A 330 -16.39 21.47 3.56
C VAL A 330 -17.56 21.55 4.55
N ARG A 331 -18.05 22.77 4.87
CA ARG A 331 -19.16 22.92 5.82
C ARG A 331 -20.45 22.30 5.31
N LEU A 332 -20.76 22.49 4.03
CA LEU A 332 -21.95 21.89 3.40
C LEU A 332 -21.84 20.37 3.37
N ILE A 333 -20.66 19.83 3.10
CA ILE A 333 -20.40 18.37 3.10
C ILE A 333 -20.65 17.80 4.49
N LEU A 334 -20.12 18.40 5.56
CA LEU A 334 -20.33 17.95 6.94
C LEU A 334 -21.81 18.02 7.35
N THR A 335 -22.51 19.10 7.02
CA THR A 335 -23.96 19.22 7.29
C THR A 335 -24.75 18.13 6.57
N THR A 336 -24.45 17.92 5.28
CA THR A 336 -25.10 16.88 4.46
C THR A 336 -24.81 15.48 5.01
N LEU A 337 -23.58 15.22 5.45
CA LEU A 337 -23.20 13.97 6.08
C LEU A 337 -24.05 13.70 7.34
N GLY A 338 -24.24 14.70 8.20
CA GLY A 338 -25.07 14.57 9.39
C GLY A 338 -26.53 14.24 9.10
N VAL A 339 -27.12 14.86 8.07
CA VAL A 339 -28.49 14.60 7.66
C VAL A 339 -28.63 13.24 6.95
N GLN A 340 -27.78 12.95 5.96
CA GLN A 340 -27.87 11.70 5.18
C GLN A 340 -27.59 10.46 6.02
N SER A 341 -26.70 10.55 7.00
CA SER A 341 -26.42 9.46 7.94
C SER A 341 -27.61 9.17 8.88
N GLY A 342 -28.58 10.10 8.99
CA GLY A 342 -29.68 10.01 9.95
C GLY A 342 -29.25 10.30 11.39
N LEU A 343 -28.08 10.88 11.58
CA LEU A 343 -27.58 11.33 12.87
C LEU A 343 -28.17 12.69 13.29
N LEU A 344 -28.62 13.48 12.31
CA LEU A 344 -29.37 14.71 12.51
C LEU A 344 -30.81 14.55 12.04
N PRO A 345 -31.82 15.10 12.75
CA PRO A 345 -33.18 15.17 12.25
C PRO A 345 -33.21 16.04 11.00
N VAL A 346 -34.08 15.72 10.05
CA VAL A 346 -34.38 16.51 8.84
C VAL A 346 -35.18 17.73 9.25
#